data_49c8eb6e3e592c8c4db0903f77843181
#
_entry.id   49c8eb6e3e592c8c4db0903f77843181
#
_cell.length_a   1.000
_cell.length_b   1.000
_cell.length_c   1.000
_cell.angle_alpha   90.00
_cell.angle_beta   90.00
_cell.angle_gamma   90.00
#
_symmetry.space_group_name_H-M   'P 1'
#
loop_
_entity.id
_entity.type
_entity.pdbx_description
1 polymer ?
#
loop_
_entity_poly.entity_id
_entity_poly.type
_entity_poly.pdbx_seq_one_letter_code
_entity_poly.pdbx_strand_id
1 'polypeptide(L)'
;MTTTVFSTTATRRSRPFGHRLRAGLAATGLALACTGALAADLPGKGVKVLPLKSSIAEETFQTLLVMKALQKLGYDVQPIQEVEYPTAHIAIANGDATFMADHWNHQHADYYKNAGGDAKLYRKGIYSDNAAQGYLIDKKTADAHKITNVEQLKDPKIAALFDSNGDGKADLTGCTPGWGCEALIEHHLDAYGLRGTVTHQQGTYSALIADTITRYKAGKPVLYYTWTPYWVSNELKPGRDVVWLEVPFSSLPGEQKGLDTKLPNGKNYGFVVNQQQIVANKAWAAQNPAAAKLFEVMQLNVADINAQNHLMSRGQNKPADIERHVNGWIKAHQKTFDGWITQARAAAR
;
A
#
# COMPACT_ATOMS: atom_id res chain seq x y z
N MET A 1 20.61 -28.53 -63.04
CA MET A 1 20.07 -28.28 -64.40
C MET A 1 19.74 -26.80 -64.45
N THR A 2 20.56 -26.15 -65.20
CA THR A 2 20.47 -25.12 -66.25
C THR A 2 20.20 -23.70 -65.67
N THR A 3 21.18 -22.90 -65.37
CA THR A 3 21.96 -21.94 -66.18
C THR A 3 21.08 -21.16 -67.22
N THR A 4 21.04 -19.82 -67.14
CA THR A 4 21.46 -18.96 -68.22
C THR A 4 21.65 -17.51 -67.77
N VAL A 5 22.78 -16.98 -68.13
CA VAL A 5 23.36 -15.62 -68.09
C VAL A 5 23.02 -14.89 -69.38
N PHE A 6 22.94 -13.54 -69.36
CA PHE A 6 23.33 -12.61 -70.45
C PHE A 6 23.17 -11.17 -69.89
N SER A 7 24.06 -10.36 -69.68
CA SER A 7 25.22 -9.64 -70.32
C SER A 7 24.85 -8.64 -71.42
N THR A 8 25.55 -7.50 -71.29
CA THR A 8 25.96 -6.44 -72.24
C THR A 8 24.95 -5.30 -72.52
N THR A 9 25.26 -4.02 -72.73
CA THR A 9 26.52 -3.35 -73.04
C THR A 9 26.35 -1.81 -72.90
N ALA A 10 27.46 -1.12 -72.68
CA ALA A 10 27.58 0.33 -72.62
C ALA A 10 27.47 1.03 -73.96
N THR A 11 27.15 2.35 -73.94
CA THR A 11 27.70 3.28 -74.94
C THR A 11 27.85 4.71 -74.38
N ARG A 12 28.96 5.28 -74.74
CA ARG A 12 29.61 6.53 -74.45
C ARG A 12 29.19 7.63 -75.47
N ARG A 13 29.21 8.89 -75.06
CA ARG A 13 29.63 10.13 -75.81
C ARG A 13 28.85 11.32 -75.29
N SER A 14 29.34 12.53 -75.13
CA SER A 14 30.55 13.32 -75.32
C SER A 14 30.15 14.77 -74.98
N ARG A 15 31.08 15.53 -74.44
CA ARG A 15 30.97 16.99 -74.18
C ARG A 15 30.86 17.83 -75.47
N PRO A 16 30.50 19.18 -75.43
CA PRO A 16 31.40 20.19 -74.97
C PRO A 16 30.79 21.49 -74.38
N PHE A 17 31.63 22.19 -73.60
CA PHE A 17 31.99 23.62 -73.53
C PHE A 17 30.93 24.75 -73.52
N GLY A 18 31.03 25.63 -72.48
CA GLY A 18 31.18 27.06 -72.68
C GLY A 18 30.21 27.95 -71.86
N HIS A 19 30.62 28.58 -70.90
CA HIS A 19 30.84 30.03 -70.72
C HIS A 19 30.72 30.48 -69.24
N ARG A 20 31.69 31.25 -68.86
CA ARG A 20 31.83 31.97 -67.59
C ARG A 20 30.83 33.09 -67.48
N LEU A 21 30.16 33.21 -66.25
CA LEU A 21 29.89 34.53 -65.70
C LEU A 21 30.07 34.51 -64.17
N ARG A 22 30.86 35.44 -63.70
CA ARG A 22 31.11 35.77 -62.31
C ARG A 22 29.92 36.60 -61.76
N ALA A 23 29.41 36.30 -60.57
CA ALA A 23 28.88 37.31 -59.65
C ALA A 23 28.64 36.70 -58.26
N GLY A 24 29.18 37.34 -57.24
CA GLY A 24 28.57 37.67 -55.98
C GLY A 24 28.60 36.62 -54.88
N LEU A 25 29.64 36.70 -54.01
CA LEU A 25 29.58 36.17 -52.63
C LEU A 25 28.41 36.80 -51.86
N ALA A 26 27.52 35.99 -51.34
CA ALA A 26 26.78 36.30 -50.11
C ALA A 26 26.78 35.03 -49.26
N ALA A 27 27.78 34.95 -48.39
CA ALA A 27 27.84 33.89 -47.35
C ALA A 27 26.83 34.26 -46.26
N THR A 28 25.61 33.70 -46.35
CA THR A 28 24.69 33.68 -45.24
C THR A 28 24.96 32.39 -44.45
N GLY A 29 25.79 32.51 -43.41
CA GLY A 29 26.02 31.46 -42.44
C GLY A 29 24.73 31.18 -41.67
N LEU A 30 24.03 30.09 -42.04
CA LEU A 30 22.99 29.52 -41.24
C LEU A 30 23.68 28.71 -40.12
N ALA A 31 23.91 29.38 -38.98
CA ALA A 31 24.29 28.69 -37.76
C ALA A 31 23.12 27.75 -37.36
N LEU A 32 23.17 26.50 -37.74
CA LEU A 32 22.38 25.44 -37.10
C LEU A 32 22.81 25.41 -35.64
N ALA A 33 22.08 26.13 -34.78
CA ALA A 33 22.08 25.88 -33.38
C ALA A 33 21.46 24.47 -33.18
N CYS A 34 22.31 23.44 -33.21
CA CYS A 34 21.97 22.14 -32.65
C CYS A 34 21.72 22.37 -31.15
N THR A 35 20.51 22.75 -30.78
CA THR A 35 20.03 22.53 -29.42
C THR A 35 19.96 21.02 -29.21
N GLY A 36 21.10 20.43 -28.89
CA GLY A 36 21.16 19.12 -28.30
C GLY A 36 20.33 19.22 -27.02
N ALA A 37 19.10 18.78 -27.10
CA ALA A 37 18.36 18.42 -25.91
C ALA A 37 19.21 17.31 -25.26
N LEU A 38 20.10 17.69 -24.34
CA LEU A 38 20.71 16.75 -23.41
C LEU A 38 19.52 16.05 -22.76
N ALA A 39 19.33 14.78 -23.13
CA ALA A 39 18.42 13.93 -22.42
C ALA A 39 18.87 14.00 -20.96
N ALA A 40 18.17 14.78 -20.15
CA ALA A 40 18.50 14.94 -18.76
C ALA A 40 18.50 13.54 -18.15
N ASP A 41 19.64 13.14 -17.56
CA ASP A 41 19.75 11.86 -16.91
C ASP A 41 18.58 11.70 -15.93
N LEU A 42 17.97 10.51 -15.91
CA LEU A 42 16.87 10.23 -15.01
C LEU A 42 17.36 10.38 -13.57
N PRO A 43 16.57 11.04 -12.67
CA PRO A 43 17.02 11.36 -11.31
C PRO A 43 17.54 10.17 -10.50
N GLY A 44 16.99 8.97 -10.76
CA GLY A 44 17.33 7.74 -10.06
C GLY A 44 18.42 6.88 -10.73
N LYS A 45 19.06 7.37 -11.81
CA LYS A 45 20.05 6.59 -12.56
C LYS A 45 21.19 6.09 -11.68
N GLY A 46 21.36 4.76 -11.62
CA GLY A 46 22.42 4.11 -10.82
C GLY A 46 22.11 3.99 -9.33
N VAL A 47 20.95 4.45 -8.86
CA VAL A 47 20.54 4.37 -7.45
C VAL A 47 19.67 3.13 -7.22
N LYS A 48 20.14 2.23 -6.36
CA LYS A 48 19.38 1.04 -5.94
C LYS A 48 18.34 1.39 -4.91
N VAL A 49 17.17 0.73 -5.01
CA VAL A 49 16.06 0.87 -4.08
C VAL A 49 15.59 -0.50 -3.64
N LEU A 50 15.58 -0.77 -2.34
CA LEU A 50 15.11 -2.02 -1.75
C LEU A 50 13.77 -1.79 -1.03
N PRO A 51 12.64 -2.20 -1.63
CA PRO A 51 11.33 -2.10 -1.02
C PRO A 51 11.07 -3.23 -0.03
N LEU A 52 10.38 -2.90 1.09
CA LEU A 52 9.83 -3.86 2.03
C LEU A 52 8.31 -3.81 2.02
N LYS A 53 7.67 -4.92 2.40
CA LYS A 53 6.26 -5.02 2.79
C LYS A 53 6.10 -6.03 3.92
N SER A 54 4.95 -6.05 4.59
CA SER A 54 4.62 -7.10 5.57
C SER A 54 4.18 -8.40 4.90
N SER A 55 3.80 -9.39 5.69
CA SER A 55 3.21 -10.65 5.21
C SER A 55 1.81 -10.49 4.58
N ILE A 56 1.20 -9.30 4.63
CA ILE A 56 -0.09 -9.03 4.00
C ILE A 56 0.08 -9.00 2.48
N ALA A 57 -0.52 -9.98 1.80
CA ALA A 57 -0.40 -10.11 0.34
C ALA A 57 -0.95 -8.89 -0.42
N GLU A 58 -1.98 -8.25 0.11
CA GLU A 58 -2.67 -7.10 -0.46
C GLU A 58 -1.79 -5.86 -0.55
N GLU A 59 -0.79 -5.70 0.32
CA GLU A 59 0.20 -4.61 0.25
C GLU A 59 1.07 -4.65 -0.99
N THR A 60 1.13 -5.82 -1.66
CA THR A 60 1.93 -5.98 -2.89
C THR A 60 1.49 -5.02 -4.00
N PHE A 61 0.18 -4.79 -4.16
CA PHE A 61 -0.33 -3.84 -5.16
C PHE A 61 0.15 -2.42 -4.89
N GLN A 62 0.03 -1.95 -3.66
CA GLN A 62 0.42 -0.62 -3.23
C GLN A 62 1.93 -0.42 -3.39
N THR A 63 2.72 -1.39 -2.94
CA THR A 63 4.20 -1.37 -3.08
C THR A 63 4.63 -1.37 -4.53
N LEU A 64 4.04 -2.24 -5.39
CA LEU A 64 4.36 -2.29 -6.82
C LEU A 64 4.04 -0.98 -7.54
N LEU A 65 2.97 -0.27 -7.17
CA LEU A 65 2.64 1.02 -7.76
C LEU A 65 3.74 2.05 -7.49
N VAL A 66 4.26 2.11 -6.25
CA VAL A 66 5.41 2.96 -5.89
C VAL A 66 6.66 2.55 -6.66
N MET A 67 6.92 1.24 -6.77
CA MET A 67 8.07 0.72 -7.54
C MET A 67 8.01 1.11 -9.01
N LYS A 68 6.85 0.99 -9.67
CA LYS A 68 6.66 1.41 -11.07
C LYS A 68 6.93 2.90 -11.26
N ALA A 69 6.51 3.74 -10.29
CA ALA A 69 6.77 5.17 -10.31
C ALA A 69 8.27 5.48 -10.15
N LEU A 70 8.97 4.81 -9.22
CA LEU A 70 10.42 4.92 -9.05
C LEU A 70 11.18 4.47 -10.30
N GLN A 71 10.77 3.35 -10.92
CA GLN A 71 11.36 2.88 -12.18
C GLN A 71 11.22 3.91 -13.32
N LYS A 72 10.09 4.63 -13.40
CA LYS A 72 9.89 5.76 -14.36
C LYS A 72 10.82 6.95 -14.10
N LEU A 73 11.32 7.08 -12.88
CA LEU A 73 12.34 8.06 -12.51
C LEU A 73 13.78 7.56 -12.70
N GLY A 74 13.94 6.29 -13.12
CA GLY A 74 15.25 5.69 -13.44
C GLY A 74 15.92 4.97 -12.28
N TYR A 75 15.24 4.78 -11.14
CA TYR A 75 15.78 3.99 -10.02
C TYR A 75 15.89 2.50 -10.37
N ASP A 76 16.95 1.85 -9.90
CA ASP A 76 17.15 0.40 -9.95
C ASP A 76 16.40 -0.26 -8.78
N VAL A 77 15.12 -0.55 -8.99
CA VAL A 77 14.23 -1.06 -7.95
C VAL A 77 14.35 -2.57 -7.86
N GLN A 78 14.81 -3.05 -6.72
CA GLN A 78 15.02 -4.46 -6.41
C GLN A 78 13.68 -5.16 -6.11
N PRO A 79 13.64 -6.51 -6.13
CA PRO A 79 12.47 -7.27 -5.72
C PRO A 79 12.03 -6.92 -4.28
N ILE A 80 10.71 -6.94 -4.04
CA ILE A 80 10.14 -6.72 -2.71
C ILE A 80 10.64 -7.81 -1.76
N GLN A 81 11.07 -7.41 -0.55
CA GLN A 81 11.32 -8.33 0.55
C GLN A 81 10.19 -8.26 1.56
N GLU A 82 9.80 -9.41 2.08
CA GLU A 82 8.76 -9.54 3.09
C GLU A 82 9.38 -9.53 4.48
N VAL A 83 9.02 -8.53 5.29
CA VAL A 83 9.56 -8.30 6.65
C VAL A 83 8.47 -7.65 7.50
N GLU A 84 8.18 -8.21 8.68
CA GLU A 84 7.17 -7.65 9.57
C GLU A 84 7.50 -6.25 10.07
N TYR A 85 6.48 -5.45 10.37
CA TYR A 85 6.57 -4.00 10.60
C TYR A 85 7.65 -3.55 11.60
N PRO A 86 7.81 -4.18 12.80
CA PRO A 86 8.84 -3.74 13.73
C PRO A 86 10.25 -3.83 13.13
N THR A 87 10.56 -4.97 12.49
CA THR A 87 11.85 -5.21 11.85
C THR A 87 12.04 -4.35 10.61
N ALA A 88 10.97 -4.15 9.81
CA ALA A 88 11.01 -3.30 8.62
C ALA A 88 11.37 -1.85 8.98
N HIS A 89 10.78 -1.27 10.04
CA HIS A 89 11.13 0.09 10.47
C HIS A 89 12.60 0.21 10.88
N ILE A 90 13.14 -0.79 11.60
CA ILE A 90 14.55 -0.82 12.01
C ILE A 90 15.46 -0.95 10.79
N ALA A 91 15.17 -1.85 9.86
CA ALA A 91 15.94 -2.05 8.64
C ALA A 91 15.99 -0.77 7.79
N ILE A 92 14.85 -0.10 7.61
CA ILE A 92 14.78 1.18 6.90
C ILE A 92 15.58 2.27 7.65
N ALA A 93 15.43 2.38 8.96
CA ALA A 93 16.13 3.37 9.77
C ALA A 93 17.67 3.21 9.72
N ASN A 94 18.16 1.98 9.61
CA ASN A 94 19.59 1.67 9.50
C ASN A 94 20.14 1.81 8.07
N GLY A 95 19.27 1.86 7.05
CA GLY A 95 19.65 1.90 5.64
C GLY A 95 19.86 0.53 5.00
N ASP A 96 19.47 -0.55 5.70
CA ASP A 96 19.48 -1.92 5.16
C ASP A 96 18.38 -2.13 4.12
N ALA A 97 17.35 -1.30 4.17
CA ALA A 97 16.27 -1.20 3.20
C ALA A 97 15.94 0.27 2.92
N THR A 98 15.21 0.53 1.81
CA THR A 98 14.97 1.89 1.37
C THR A 98 13.63 2.44 1.84
N PHE A 99 12.55 1.71 1.62
CA PHE A 99 11.20 2.16 1.96
C PHE A 99 10.21 1.02 2.18
N MET A 100 9.08 1.36 2.80
CA MET A 100 7.85 0.58 2.89
C MET A 100 6.67 1.49 2.58
N ALA A 101 5.70 1.02 1.77
CA ALA A 101 4.56 1.83 1.32
C ALA A 101 3.42 1.92 2.36
N ASP A 102 3.33 0.95 3.25
CA ASP A 102 2.15 0.69 4.07
C ASP A 102 2.42 0.97 5.57
N HIS A 103 3.02 2.12 5.86
CA HIS A 103 3.17 2.62 7.24
C HIS A 103 1.86 3.26 7.70
N TRP A 104 1.19 2.63 8.69
CA TRP A 104 -0.02 3.13 9.32
C TRP A 104 0.35 4.11 10.44
N ASN A 105 0.09 5.39 10.25
CA ASN A 105 0.68 6.47 11.03
C ASN A 105 0.45 6.36 12.55
N HIS A 106 -0.74 5.98 13.00
CA HIS A 106 -1.04 5.78 14.42
C HIS A 106 -0.70 4.35 14.87
N GLN A 107 -1.10 3.33 14.10
CA GLN A 107 -0.89 1.93 14.47
C GLN A 107 0.57 1.54 14.57
N HIS A 108 1.45 2.15 13.77
CA HIS A 108 2.88 1.90 13.77
C HIS A 108 3.68 2.99 14.50
N ALA A 109 3.03 3.84 15.31
CA ALA A 109 3.69 4.96 15.98
C ALA A 109 4.84 4.51 16.91
N ASP A 110 4.63 3.43 17.66
CA ASP A 110 5.67 2.84 18.52
C ASP A 110 6.85 2.28 17.72
N TYR A 111 6.59 1.58 16.61
CA TYR A 111 7.64 1.05 15.73
C TYR A 111 8.46 2.18 15.11
N TYR A 112 7.78 3.23 14.64
CA TYR A 112 8.41 4.42 14.10
C TYR A 112 9.32 5.11 15.12
N LYS A 113 8.81 5.33 16.32
CA LYS A 113 9.56 5.95 17.42
C LYS A 113 10.77 5.10 17.83
N ASN A 114 10.56 3.79 18.04
CA ASN A 114 11.61 2.87 18.48
C ASN A 114 12.72 2.71 17.43
N ALA A 115 12.43 2.88 16.14
CA ALA A 115 13.41 2.90 15.06
C ALA A 115 14.17 4.23 14.94
N GLY A 116 13.85 5.23 15.76
CA GLY A 116 14.52 6.54 15.79
C GLY A 116 13.69 7.70 15.23
N GLY A 117 12.45 7.45 14.86
CA GLY A 117 11.47 8.48 14.45
C GLY A 117 11.98 9.39 13.34
N ASP A 118 11.60 10.67 13.40
CA ASP A 118 12.00 11.71 12.44
C ASP A 118 13.52 11.97 12.38
N ALA A 119 14.30 11.45 13.33
CA ALA A 119 15.76 11.55 13.26
C ALA A 119 16.35 10.62 12.18
N LYS A 120 15.77 9.43 11.99
CA LYS A 120 16.26 8.39 11.06
C LYS A 120 15.32 8.07 9.91
N LEU A 121 14.04 8.35 10.06
CA LEU A 121 13.00 8.00 9.09
C LEU A 121 12.40 9.25 8.44
N TYR A 122 11.99 9.10 7.19
CA TYR A 122 11.26 10.06 6.38
C TYR A 122 9.85 9.54 6.16
N ARG A 123 8.83 10.35 6.46
CA ARG A 123 7.43 10.09 6.09
C ARG A 123 6.72 11.42 5.84
N LYS A 124 6.49 11.75 4.60
CA LYS A 124 5.71 12.95 4.22
C LYS A 124 4.60 12.55 3.26
N GLY A 125 3.54 13.34 3.26
CA GLY A 125 2.35 13.06 2.46
C GLY A 125 1.45 12.01 3.10
N ILE A 126 0.36 11.71 2.40
CA ILE A 126 -0.63 10.72 2.78
C ILE A 126 -0.81 9.82 1.57
N TYR A 127 -0.36 8.56 1.67
CA TYR A 127 -0.47 7.62 0.56
C TYR A 127 -1.90 7.08 0.42
N SER A 128 -2.56 6.76 1.53
CA SER A 128 -4.00 6.47 1.56
C SER A 128 -4.60 6.96 2.87
N ASP A 129 -5.86 7.38 2.85
CA ASP A 129 -6.57 7.99 3.99
C ASP A 129 -7.81 7.18 4.36
N ASN A 130 -8.42 7.53 5.52
CA ASN A 130 -9.67 6.95 5.99
C ASN A 130 -9.64 5.44 6.24
N ALA A 131 -8.51 4.93 6.73
CA ALA A 131 -8.35 3.54 7.12
C ALA A 131 -9.00 3.29 8.50
N ALA A 132 -10.16 2.68 8.51
CA ALA A 132 -10.91 2.35 9.72
C ALA A 132 -10.60 0.93 10.21
N GLN A 133 -10.77 0.69 11.52
CA GLN A 133 -10.55 -0.60 12.17
C GLN A 133 -11.58 -0.81 13.28
N GLY A 134 -11.79 -2.05 13.68
CA GLY A 134 -12.64 -2.34 14.83
C GLY A 134 -13.06 -3.79 14.94
N TYR A 135 -13.94 -4.03 15.90
CA TYR A 135 -14.55 -5.33 16.19
C TYR A 135 -15.90 -5.44 15.51
N LEU A 136 -16.19 -6.60 14.95
CA LEU A 136 -17.48 -6.88 14.32
C LEU A 136 -18.02 -8.22 14.80
N ILE A 137 -19.36 -8.32 14.81
CA ILE A 137 -20.08 -9.58 14.99
C ILE A 137 -21.12 -9.77 13.89
N ASP A 138 -21.56 -10.98 13.68
CA ASP A 138 -22.66 -11.23 12.75
C ASP A 138 -23.93 -10.50 13.18
N LYS A 139 -24.62 -9.93 12.20
CA LYS A 139 -25.82 -9.10 12.43
C LYS A 139 -26.97 -9.91 13.06
N LYS A 140 -27.10 -11.19 12.70
CA LYS A 140 -28.16 -12.05 13.25
C LYS A 140 -28.05 -12.19 14.78
N THR A 141 -26.85 -12.46 15.28
CA THR A 141 -26.57 -12.56 16.72
C THR A 141 -26.69 -11.20 17.39
N ALA A 142 -26.17 -10.13 16.75
CA ALA A 142 -26.30 -8.77 17.26
C ALA A 142 -27.75 -8.36 17.47
N ASP A 143 -28.61 -8.58 16.47
CA ASP A 143 -30.05 -8.21 16.54
C ASP A 143 -30.81 -9.05 17.57
N ALA A 144 -30.55 -10.37 17.60
CA ALA A 144 -31.24 -11.28 18.50
C ALA A 144 -30.95 -10.98 19.99
N HIS A 145 -29.73 -10.60 20.31
CA HIS A 145 -29.26 -10.35 21.68
C HIS A 145 -29.04 -8.87 22.00
N LYS A 146 -29.34 -7.95 21.04
CA LYS A 146 -29.15 -6.50 21.17
C LYS A 146 -27.72 -6.12 21.55
N ILE A 147 -26.74 -6.79 20.91
CA ILE A 147 -25.31 -6.56 21.16
C ILE A 147 -24.86 -5.40 20.27
N THR A 148 -24.36 -4.33 20.88
CA THR A 148 -23.88 -3.11 20.21
C THR A 148 -22.51 -2.66 20.70
N ASN A 149 -22.05 -3.19 21.86
CA ASN A 149 -20.82 -2.76 22.52
C ASN A 149 -20.03 -3.96 23.02
N VAL A 150 -18.71 -3.91 22.91
CA VAL A 150 -17.81 -4.98 23.39
C VAL A 150 -17.95 -5.22 24.91
N GLU A 151 -18.36 -4.20 25.67
CA GLU A 151 -18.58 -4.35 27.12
C GLU A 151 -19.61 -5.41 27.46
N GLN A 152 -20.57 -5.68 26.59
CA GLN A 152 -21.57 -6.73 26.79
C GLN A 152 -20.99 -8.14 26.81
N LEU A 153 -19.78 -8.32 26.24
CA LEU A 153 -19.03 -9.59 26.31
C LEU A 153 -18.54 -9.93 27.74
N LYS A 154 -18.66 -9.01 28.71
CA LYS A 154 -18.42 -9.32 30.13
C LYS A 154 -19.44 -10.33 30.68
N ASP A 155 -20.65 -10.38 30.12
CA ASP A 155 -21.64 -11.38 30.49
C ASP A 155 -21.22 -12.73 29.87
N PRO A 156 -20.96 -13.76 30.71
CA PRO A 156 -20.58 -15.09 30.22
C PRO A 156 -21.62 -15.71 29.29
N LYS A 157 -22.90 -15.35 29.42
CA LYS A 157 -23.97 -15.85 28.54
C LYS A 157 -23.85 -15.25 27.13
N ILE A 158 -23.45 -13.99 27.04
CA ILE A 158 -23.20 -13.32 25.75
C ILE A 158 -21.88 -13.84 25.15
N ALA A 159 -20.82 -13.95 25.96
CA ALA A 159 -19.53 -14.47 25.51
C ALA A 159 -19.65 -15.89 24.94
N ALA A 160 -20.39 -16.77 25.62
CA ALA A 160 -20.60 -18.16 25.17
C ALA A 160 -21.29 -18.28 23.79
N LEU A 161 -21.94 -17.25 23.28
CA LEU A 161 -22.48 -17.26 21.91
C LEU A 161 -21.37 -17.37 20.87
N PHE A 162 -20.20 -16.80 21.17
CA PHE A 162 -19.04 -16.73 20.28
C PHE A 162 -17.94 -17.76 20.65
N ASP A 163 -18.21 -18.63 21.61
CA ASP A 163 -17.33 -19.75 21.97
C ASP A 163 -17.32 -20.79 20.86
N SER A 164 -16.20 -20.98 20.23
CA SER A 164 -16.04 -21.93 19.12
C SER A 164 -15.30 -23.20 19.48
N ASN A 165 -14.58 -23.17 20.61
CA ASN A 165 -13.72 -24.25 21.05
C ASN A 165 -14.23 -24.97 22.32
N GLY A 166 -15.27 -24.44 23.00
CA GLY A 166 -15.91 -25.02 24.16
C GLY A 166 -15.22 -24.69 25.49
N ASP A 167 -14.41 -23.63 25.56
CA ASP A 167 -13.71 -23.20 26.77
C ASP A 167 -14.52 -22.21 27.64
N GLY A 168 -15.71 -21.84 27.19
CA GLY A 168 -16.62 -20.90 27.85
C GLY A 168 -16.34 -19.44 27.63
N LYS A 169 -15.40 -19.10 26.75
CA LYS A 169 -15.06 -17.70 26.37
C LYS A 169 -15.41 -17.42 24.93
N ALA A 170 -15.65 -16.14 24.65
CA ALA A 170 -15.79 -15.67 23.27
C ALA A 170 -14.43 -15.74 22.54
N ASP A 171 -14.41 -16.34 21.37
CA ASP A 171 -13.23 -16.41 20.51
C ASP A 171 -13.19 -15.18 19.60
N LEU A 172 -12.41 -14.17 19.98
CA LEU A 172 -12.16 -13.01 19.14
C LEU A 172 -11.08 -13.34 18.10
N THR A 173 -11.46 -13.54 16.85
CA THR A 173 -10.51 -13.60 15.74
C THR A 173 -9.75 -12.27 15.66
N GLY A 174 -8.47 -12.29 15.96
CA GLY A 174 -7.65 -11.08 16.11
C GLY A 174 -6.52 -10.98 15.10
N CYS A 175 -5.33 -10.72 15.55
CA CYS A 175 -4.21 -10.30 14.71
C CYS A 175 -3.07 -11.30 14.65
N THR A 176 -2.25 -11.17 13.61
CA THR A 176 -0.94 -11.81 13.54
C THR A 176 -0.04 -11.23 14.65
N PRO A 177 0.68 -12.08 15.42
CA PRO A 177 1.65 -11.60 16.40
C PRO A 177 2.67 -10.65 15.79
N GLY A 178 2.97 -9.55 16.49
CA GLY A 178 3.87 -8.51 16.03
C GLY A 178 3.22 -7.41 15.19
N TRP A 179 1.93 -7.51 14.89
CA TRP A 179 1.18 -6.39 14.30
C TRP A 179 0.70 -5.41 15.36
N GLY A 180 0.55 -4.12 15.00
CA GLY A 180 0.09 -3.10 15.95
C GLY A 180 -1.29 -3.37 16.53
N CYS A 181 -2.16 -4.04 15.81
CA CYS A 181 -3.48 -4.43 16.32
C CYS A 181 -3.42 -5.51 17.41
N GLU A 182 -2.40 -6.37 17.43
CA GLU A 182 -2.22 -7.32 18.53
C GLU A 182 -2.11 -6.60 19.87
N ALA A 183 -1.15 -5.70 19.99
CA ALA A 183 -0.92 -4.94 21.20
C ALA A 183 -2.16 -4.12 21.62
N LEU A 184 -2.90 -3.60 20.63
CA LEU A 184 -4.10 -2.82 20.87
C LEU A 184 -5.26 -3.68 21.38
N ILE A 185 -5.49 -4.86 20.78
CA ILE A 185 -6.53 -5.81 21.23
C ILE A 185 -6.21 -6.28 22.64
N GLU A 186 -4.96 -6.66 22.91
CA GLU A 186 -4.51 -7.07 24.24
C GLU A 186 -4.76 -5.97 25.28
N HIS A 187 -4.44 -4.71 24.94
CA HIS A 187 -4.74 -3.57 25.79
C HIS A 187 -6.24 -3.39 26.02
N HIS A 188 -7.08 -3.55 24.99
CA HIS A 188 -8.53 -3.44 25.11
C HIS A 188 -9.12 -4.52 26.00
N LEU A 189 -8.62 -5.76 25.94
CA LEU A 189 -9.07 -6.84 26.83
C LEU A 189 -8.87 -6.49 28.30
N ASP A 190 -7.75 -5.83 28.63
CA ASP A 190 -7.46 -5.35 29.98
C ASP A 190 -8.32 -4.11 30.33
N ALA A 191 -8.27 -3.10 29.50
CA ALA A 191 -8.92 -1.81 29.75
C ALA A 191 -10.45 -1.93 29.89
N TYR A 192 -11.06 -2.82 29.11
CA TYR A 192 -12.50 -3.05 29.14
C TYR A 192 -12.91 -4.22 30.05
N GLY A 193 -11.94 -4.86 30.75
CA GLY A 193 -12.24 -5.96 31.71
C GLY A 193 -12.80 -7.23 31.04
N LEU A 194 -12.27 -7.57 29.86
CA LEU A 194 -12.76 -8.69 29.03
C LEU A 194 -11.95 -9.98 29.17
N ARG A 195 -10.77 -9.95 29.83
CA ARG A 195 -9.88 -11.13 29.97
C ARG A 195 -10.52 -12.39 30.51
N GLY A 196 -11.54 -12.24 31.38
CA GLY A 196 -12.26 -13.36 31.95
C GLY A 196 -13.17 -14.10 30.97
N THR A 197 -13.63 -13.41 29.93
CA THR A 197 -14.72 -13.88 29.06
C THR A 197 -14.39 -13.86 27.57
N VAL A 198 -13.25 -13.28 27.17
CA VAL A 198 -12.83 -13.21 25.77
C VAL A 198 -11.41 -13.73 25.62
N THR A 199 -11.18 -14.57 24.63
CA THR A 199 -9.87 -15.07 24.19
C THR A 199 -9.52 -14.41 22.87
N HIS A 200 -8.35 -13.74 22.80
CA HIS A 200 -7.79 -13.21 21.55
C HIS A 200 -7.13 -14.34 20.77
N GLN A 201 -7.77 -14.78 19.70
CA GLN A 201 -7.23 -15.78 18.78
C GLN A 201 -6.18 -15.12 17.89
N GLN A 202 -4.92 -15.49 18.12
CA GLN A 202 -3.76 -14.96 17.40
C GLN A 202 -3.21 -16.00 16.42
N GLY A 203 -2.69 -15.55 15.30
CA GLY A 203 -2.10 -16.41 14.26
C GLY A 203 -2.02 -15.73 12.92
N THR A 204 -1.77 -16.46 11.87
CA THR A 204 -1.79 -15.92 10.49
C THR A 204 -3.19 -15.40 10.19
N TYR A 205 -3.34 -14.07 10.10
CA TYR A 205 -4.65 -13.42 9.98
C TYR A 205 -5.48 -13.94 8.80
N SER A 206 -4.85 -14.17 7.63
CA SER A 206 -5.56 -14.69 6.45
C SER A 206 -6.21 -16.07 6.70
N ALA A 207 -5.59 -16.92 7.49
CA ALA A 207 -6.15 -18.22 7.87
C ALA A 207 -7.28 -18.05 8.88
N LEU A 208 -7.09 -17.24 9.91
CA LEU A 208 -8.09 -16.97 10.95
C LEU A 208 -9.37 -16.36 10.34
N ILE A 209 -9.25 -15.38 9.46
CA ILE A 209 -10.41 -14.73 8.86
C ILE A 209 -11.14 -15.63 7.84
N ALA A 210 -10.42 -16.53 7.15
CA ALA A 210 -11.02 -17.53 6.29
C ALA A 210 -11.90 -18.51 7.07
N ASP A 211 -11.44 -18.94 8.26
CA ASP A 211 -12.25 -19.75 9.19
C ASP A 211 -13.48 -18.99 9.68
N THR A 212 -13.30 -17.72 10.09
CA THR A 212 -14.40 -16.83 10.51
C THR A 212 -15.48 -16.73 9.42
N ILE A 213 -15.10 -16.52 8.17
CA ILE A 213 -16.03 -16.46 7.02
C ILE A 213 -16.73 -17.80 6.81
N THR A 214 -16.01 -18.92 6.96
CA THR A 214 -16.57 -20.27 6.82
C THR A 214 -17.61 -20.53 7.91
N ARG A 215 -17.34 -20.15 9.16
CA ARG A 215 -18.27 -20.23 10.28
C ARG A 215 -19.51 -19.37 10.06
N TYR A 216 -19.32 -18.13 9.62
CA TYR A 216 -20.44 -17.24 9.25
C TYR A 216 -21.34 -17.88 8.17
N LYS A 217 -20.75 -18.41 7.09
CA LYS A 217 -21.50 -19.10 6.02
C LYS A 217 -22.24 -20.35 6.51
N ALA A 218 -21.74 -20.98 7.56
CA ALA A 218 -22.41 -22.10 8.26
C ALA A 218 -23.50 -21.62 9.25
N GLY A 219 -23.80 -20.32 9.30
CA GLY A 219 -24.82 -19.72 10.18
C GLY A 219 -24.43 -19.65 11.65
N LYS A 220 -23.15 -19.82 11.98
CA LYS A 220 -22.62 -19.73 13.34
C LYS A 220 -22.28 -18.29 13.70
N PRO A 221 -22.42 -17.89 14.98
CA PRO A 221 -21.95 -16.60 15.45
C PRO A 221 -20.45 -16.42 15.25
N VAL A 222 -20.04 -15.19 14.93
CA VAL A 222 -18.64 -14.81 14.74
C VAL A 222 -18.34 -13.49 15.45
N LEU A 223 -17.15 -13.39 16.04
CA LEU A 223 -16.58 -12.19 16.64
C LEU A 223 -15.17 -12.01 16.07
N TYR A 224 -14.89 -10.89 15.41
CA TYR A 224 -13.61 -10.71 14.77
C TYR A 224 -13.18 -9.24 14.69
N TYR A 225 -11.88 -9.02 14.57
CA TYR A 225 -11.25 -7.76 14.23
C TYR A 225 -11.00 -7.71 12.73
N THR A 226 -11.20 -6.55 12.12
CA THR A 226 -10.78 -6.26 10.74
C THR A 226 -10.57 -4.76 10.53
N TRP A 227 -10.09 -4.42 9.34
CA TRP A 227 -9.82 -3.03 8.93
C TRP A 227 -10.28 -2.77 7.50
N THR A 228 -10.27 -1.48 7.11
CA THR A 228 -10.39 -1.03 5.73
C THR A 228 -9.17 -0.15 5.38
N PRO A 229 -8.62 -0.22 4.16
CA PRO A 229 -9.03 -1.09 3.03
C PRO A 229 -8.62 -2.56 3.23
N TYR A 230 -9.58 -3.47 3.16
CA TYR A 230 -9.35 -4.92 3.13
C TYR A 230 -10.56 -5.64 2.54
N TRP A 231 -10.35 -6.80 1.91
CA TRP A 231 -11.38 -7.51 1.16
C TRP A 231 -12.51 -8.11 2.03
N VAL A 232 -12.28 -8.30 3.32
CA VAL A 232 -13.24 -8.91 4.25
C VAL A 232 -14.59 -8.19 4.24
N SER A 233 -14.58 -6.85 4.17
CA SER A 233 -15.81 -6.05 4.10
C SER A 233 -16.61 -6.24 2.80
N ASN A 234 -16.06 -6.88 1.79
CA ASN A 234 -16.80 -7.28 0.58
C ASN A 234 -17.51 -8.62 0.76
N GLU A 235 -16.95 -9.53 1.56
CA GLU A 235 -17.55 -10.83 1.88
C GLU A 235 -18.55 -10.72 3.05
N LEU A 236 -18.19 -9.99 4.10
CA LEU A 236 -19.01 -9.72 5.28
C LEU A 236 -19.33 -8.23 5.32
N LYS A 237 -20.41 -7.83 4.66
CA LYS A 237 -20.76 -6.41 4.47
C LYS A 237 -21.31 -5.80 5.75
N PRO A 238 -20.65 -4.76 6.31
CA PRO A 238 -21.16 -4.03 7.45
C PRO A 238 -22.55 -3.47 7.18
N GLY A 239 -23.45 -3.59 8.18
CA GLY A 239 -24.86 -3.17 8.09
C GLY A 239 -25.79 -4.21 7.47
N ARG A 240 -25.27 -5.12 6.61
CA ARG A 240 -26.06 -6.22 6.03
C ARG A 240 -25.81 -7.56 6.71
N ASP A 241 -24.56 -7.95 6.77
CA ASP A 241 -24.11 -9.27 7.24
C ASP A 241 -23.57 -9.21 8.67
N VAL A 242 -22.88 -8.12 8.98
CA VAL A 242 -22.19 -7.88 10.25
C VAL A 242 -22.42 -6.45 10.75
N VAL A 243 -22.14 -6.21 12.02
CA VAL A 243 -22.21 -4.88 12.64
C VAL A 243 -20.93 -4.58 13.40
N TRP A 244 -20.52 -3.31 13.38
CA TRP A 244 -19.44 -2.79 14.21
C TRP A 244 -19.88 -2.73 15.66
N LEU A 245 -19.01 -3.19 16.55
CA LEU A 245 -19.21 -3.01 18.00
C LEU A 245 -18.55 -1.73 18.48
N GLU A 246 -19.29 -0.94 19.24
CA GLU A 246 -18.72 0.21 19.94
C GLU A 246 -17.91 -0.25 21.15
N VAL A 247 -17.04 0.62 21.64
CA VAL A 247 -16.33 0.45 22.91
C VAL A 247 -16.85 1.44 23.95
N PRO A 248 -16.72 1.16 25.26
CA PRO A 248 -17.28 2.03 26.29
C PRO A 248 -16.57 3.39 26.40
N PHE A 249 -15.29 3.44 26.08
CA PHE A 249 -14.45 4.66 26.09
C PHE A 249 -13.19 4.46 25.27
N SER A 250 -12.54 5.57 24.87
CA SER A 250 -11.25 5.54 24.19
C SER A 250 -10.15 5.07 25.14
N SER A 251 -9.40 4.03 24.78
CA SER A 251 -8.26 3.52 25.55
C SER A 251 -7.23 2.92 24.63
N LEU A 252 -6.06 3.54 24.56
CA LEU A 252 -5.01 3.20 23.61
C LEU A 252 -3.66 3.07 24.34
N PRO A 253 -2.80 2.11 23.96
CA PRO A 253 -1.47 1.94 24.52
C PRO A 253 -0.42 2.82 23.84
N GLY A 254 0.80 2.81 24.38
CA GLY A 254 2.00 3.35 23.76
C GLY A 254 1.90 4.81 23.35
N GLU A 255 2.40 5.11 22.15
CA GLU A 255 2.38 6.46 21.56
C GLU A 255 0.97 6.96 21.19
N GLN A 256 -0.02 6.08 21.18
CA GLN A 256 -1.42 6.45 20.93
C GLN A 256 -2.15 6.85 22.22
N LYS A 257 -1.52 6.70 23.39
CA LYS A 257 -2.15 6.99 24.69
C LYS A 257 -2.70 8.41 24.73
N GLY A 258 -3.99 8.52 25.09
CA GLY A 258 -4.69 9.80 25.21
C GLY A 258 -5.33 10.31 23.92
N LEU A 259 -5.16 9.63 22.79
CA LEU A 259 -5.94 9.96 21.59
C LEU A 259 -7.40 9.54 21.76
N ASP A 260 -8.30 10.34 21.22
CA ASP A 260 -9.73 10.01 21.16
C ASP A 260 -10.03 9.16 19.91
N THR A 261 -10.76 8.07 20.12
CA THR A 261 -11.18 7.16 19.05
C THR A 261 -12.63 7.42 18.58
N LYS A 262 -13.28 8.42 19.17
CA LYS A 262 -14.65 8.79 18.81
C LYS A 262 -14.68 9.43 17.42
N LEU A 263 -15.58 8.92 16.59
CA LEU A 263 -15.81 9.46 15.25
C LEU A 263 -16.70 10.73 15.30
N PRO A 264 -16.69 11.58 14.26
CA PRO A 264 -17.53 12.79 14.20
C PRO A 264 -19.04 12.52 14.34
N ASN A 265 -19.50 11.31 14.01
CA ASN A 265 -20.89 10.88 14.17
C ASN A 265 -21.23 10.42 15.60
N GLY A 266 -20.29 10.53 16.55
CA GLY A 266 -20.46 10.15 17.94
C GLY A 266 -20.17 8.68 18.24
N LYS A 267 -19.97 7.81 17.22
CA LYS A 267 -19.62 6.41 17.40
C LYS A 267 -18.18 6.24 17.81
N ASN A 268 -17.93 5.24 18.66
CA ASN A 268 -16.57 4.92 19.10
C ASN A 268 -16.30 3.42 18.90
N TYR A 269 -15.39 3.10 17.97
CA TYR A 269 -15.03 1.72 17.66
C TYR A 269 -13.68 1.30 18.27
N GLY A 270 -13.08 2.13 19.13
CA GLY A 270 -11.89 1.82 19.90
C GLY A 270 -10.55 2.04 19.17
N PHE A 271 -10.59 2.43 17.91
CA PHE A 271 -9.39 2.59 17.07
C PHE A 271 -9.36 3.96 16.43
N VAL A 272 -8.20 4.60 16.39
CA VAL A 272 -8.01 5.84 15.63
C VAL A 272 -8.13 5.53 14.14
N VAL A 273 -8.77 6.40 13.38
CA VAL A 273 -8.73 6.34 11.92
C VAL A 273 -7.29 6.59 11.46
N ASN A 274 -6.74 5.66 10.71
CA ASN A 274 -5.35 5.73 10.24
C ASN A 274 -5.24 6.34 8.84
N GLN A 275 -4.04 6.86 8.59
CA GLN A 275 -3.54 7.16 7.25
C GLN A 275 -2.36 6.23 6.96
N GLN A 276 -2.25 5.79 5.73
CA GLN A 276 -1.05 5.10 5.27
C GLN A 276 -0.09 6.13 4.67
N GLN A 277 1.19 5.99 5.00
CA GLN A 277 2.28 6.84 4.52
C GLN A 277 3.38 5.95 3.95
N ILE A 278 4.12 6.48 2.98
CA ILE A 278 5.37 5.84 2.54
C ILE A 278 6.47 6.26 3.50
N VAL A 279 7.02 5.30 4.25
CA VAL A 279 8.16 5.53 5.13
C VAL A 279 9.45 5.11 4.45
N ALA A 280 10.50 5.93 4.56
CA ALA A 280 11.80 5.69 3.93
C ALA A 280 12.96 6.04 4.86
N ASN A 281 14.18 5.59 4.50
CA ASN A 281 15.40 6.04 5.18
C ASN A 281 15.59 7.55 4.95
N LYS A 282 15.78 8.30 6.02
CA LYS A 282 15.88 9.77 5.97
C LYS A 282 17.10 10.26 5.19
N ALA A 283 18.26 9.66 5.42
CA ALA A 283 19.49 10.06 4.74
C ALA A 283 19.40 9.77 3.24
N TRP A 284 18.86 8.58 2.88
CA TRP A 284 18.62 8.22 1.50
C TRP A 284 17.61 9.18 0.84
N ALA A 285 16.50 9.50 1.50
CA ALA A 285 15.49 10.43 0.98
C ALA A 285 16.07 11.84 0.75
N ALA A 286 16.94 12.31 1.64
CA ALA A 286 17.64 13.59 1.49
C ALA A 286 18.59 13.63 0.28
N GLN A 287 19.23 12.51 -0.05
CA GLN A 287 20.08 12.36 -1.23
C GLN A 287 19.31 12.13 -2.52
N ASN A 288 18.01 11.79 -2.43
CA ASN A 288 17.14 11.44 -3.54
C ASN A 288 15.87 12.29 -3.56
N PRO A 289 15.98 13.61 -3.80
CA PRO A 289 14.85 14.53 -3.68
C PRO A 289 13.69 14.19 -4.62
N ALA A 290 13.95 13.59 -5.79
CA ALA A 290 12.89 13.11 -6.69
C ALA A 290 12.07 11.98 -6.05
N ALA A 291 12.71 11.00 -5.41
CA ALA A 291 12.01 9.92 -4.71
C ALA A 291 11.28 10.44 -3.46
N ALA A 292 11.91 11.32 -2.69
CA ALA A 292 11.29 11.96 -1.53
C ALA A 292 10.01 12.72 -1.94
N LYS A 293 10.07 13.49 -3.03
CA LYS A 293 8.89 14.19 -3.57
C LYS A 293 7.84 13.23 -4.11
N LEU A 294 8.26 12.14 -4.77
CA LEU A 294 7.33 11.10 -5.21
C LEU A 294 6.54 10.54 -4.02
N PHE A 295 7.21 10.16 -2.94
CA PHE A 295 6.57 9.63 -1.73
C PHE A 295 5.61 10.63 -1.08
N GLU A 296 5.93 11.92 -1.16
CA GLU A 296 5.07 12.99 -0.63
C GLU A 296 3.77 13.19 -1.44
N VAL A 297 3.83 13.03 -2.77
CA VAL A 297 2.70 13.37 -3.66
C VAL A 297 1.87 12.19 -4.11
N MET A 298 2.37 10.95 -3.95
CA MET A 298 1.58 9.76 -4.28
C MET A 298 0.38 9.65 -3.34
N GLN A 299 -0.80 9.49 -3.93
CA GLN A 299 -2.04 9.32 -3.20
C GLN A 299 -2.92 8.30 -3.91
N LEU A 300 -3.34 7.27 -3.20
CA LEU A 300 -4.16 6.18 -3.67
C LEU A 300 -5.50 6.17 -2.94
N ASN A 301 -6.59 6.12 -3.69
CA ASN A 301 -7.93 6.09 -3.10
C ASN A 301 -8.19 4.74 -2.42
N VAL A 302 -8.74 4.77 -1.23
CA VAL A 302 -9.15 3.57 -0.47
C VAL A 302 -10.06 2.65 -1.28
N ALA A 303 -10.92 3.22 -2.14
CA ALA A 303 -11.80 2.42 -2.99
C ALA A 303 -11.03 1.61 -4.04
N ASP A 304 -9.93 2.14 -4.58
CA ASP A 304 -9.08 1.43 -5.54
C ASP A 304 -8.34 0.28 -4.86
N ILE A 305 -7.86 0.49 -3.62
CA ILE A 305 -7.23 -0.57 -2.81
C ILE A 305 -8.25 -1.67 -2.51
N ASN A 306 -9.46 -1.32 -2.08
CA ASN A 306 -10.54 -2.28 -1.83
C ASN A 306 -10.92 -3.08 -3.07
N ALA A 307 -11.02 -2.41 -4.23
CA ALA A 307 -11.33 -3.09 -5.49
C ALA A 307 -10.23 -4.10 -5.86
N GLN A 308 -8.97 -3.73 -5.70
CA GLN A 308 -7.82 -4.61 -5.90
C GLN A 308 -7.85 -5.80 -4.93
N ASN A 309 -8.03 -5.54 -3.64
CA ASN A 309 -8.10 -6.58 -2.61
C ASN A 309 -9.25 -7.56 -2.88
N HIS A 310 -10.38 -7.07 -3.40
CA HIS A 310 -11.48 -7.93 -3.81
C HIS A 310 -11.12 -8.85 -4.98
N LEU A 311 -10.35 -8.38 -5.98
CA LEU A 311 -9.86 -9.25 -7.07
C LEU A 311 -8.96 -10.36 -6.51
N MET A 312 -8.09 -10.03 -5.56
CA MET A 312 -7.20 -11.01 -4.93
C MET A 312 -7.97 -12.06 -4.14
N SER A 313 -8.98 -11.69 -3.37
CA SER A 313 -9.84 -12.63 -2.63
C SER A 313 -10.63 -13.57 -3.54
N ARG A 314 -10.81 -13.19 -4.82
CA ARG A 314 -11.44 -14.02 -5.86
C ARG A 314 -10.46 -14.89 -6.64
N GLY A 315 -9.23 -15.05 -6.14
CA GLY A 315 -8.21 -15.93 -6.70
C GLY A 315 -7.25 -15.26 -7.70
N GLN A 316 -7.36 -13.94 -7.94
CA GLN A 316 -6.43 -13.19 -8.78
C GLN A 316 -5.28 -12.63 -7.91
N ASN A 317 -4.57 -13.52 -7.20
CA ASN A 317 -3.58 -13.16 -6.18
C ASN A 317 -2.15 -13.60 -6.52
N LYS A 318 -1.93 -14.17 -7.70
CA LYS A 318 -0.58 -14.52 -8.16
C LYS A 318 0.20 -13.25 -8.51
N PRO A 319 1.54 -13.24 -8.42
CA PRO A 319 2.36 -12.07 -8.78
C PRO A 319 2.01 -11.46 -10.15
N ALA A 320 1.79 -12.31 -11.17
CA ALA A 320 1.40 -11.85 -12.51
C ALA A 320 0.01 -11.20 -12.55
N ASP A 321 -0.92 -11.64 -11.71
CA ASP A 321 -2.24 -11.03 -11.60
C ASP A 321 -2.13 -9.64 -10.99
N ILE A 322 -1.39 -9.52 -9.88
CA ILE A 322 -1.21 -8.24 -9.19
C ILE A 322 -0.46 -7.25 -10.08
N GLU A 323 0.56 -7.70 -10.81
CA GLU A 323 1.25 -6.83 -11.78
C GLU A 323 0.32 -6.36 -12.92
N ARG A 324 -0.53 -7.24 -13.43
CA ARG A 324 -1.57 -6.88 -14.42
C ARG A 324 -2.52 -5.82 -13.85
N HIS A 325 -2.94 -5.97 -12.59
CA HIS A 325 -3.82 -5.00 -11.92
C HIS A 325 -3.13 -3.65 -11.75
N VAL A 326 -1.86 -3.61 -11.33
CA VAL A 326 -1.07 -2.36 -11.24
C VAL A 326 -0.99 -1.67 -12.60
N ASN A 327 -0.64 -2.41 -13.65
CA ASN A 327 -0.56 -1.85 -15.01
C ASN A 327 -1.93 -1.37 -15.49
N GLY A 328 -3.01 -2.08 -15.16
CA GLY A 328 -4.39 -1.68 -15.44
C GLY A 328 -4.77 -0.39 -14.73
N TRP A 329 -4.44 -0.26 -13.45
CA TRP A 329 -4.69 0.93 -12.67
C TRP A 329 -3.91 2.14 -13.24
N ILE A 330 -2.61 1.98 -13.53
CA ILE A 330 -1.78 3.02 -14.14
C ILE A 330 -2.41 3.51 -15.45
N LYS A 331 -2.83 2.58 -16.31
CA LYS A 331 -3.49 2.93 -17.59
C LYS A 331 -4.78 3.72 -17.38
N ALA A 332 -5.61 3.32 -16.41
CA ALA A 332 -6.86 4.00 -16.10
C ALA A 332 -6.64 5.39 -15.46
N HIS A 333 -5.53 5.56 -14.73
CA HIS A 333 -5.18 6.78 -13.99
C HIS A 333 -3.91 7.44 -14.53
N GLN A 334 -3.64 7.31 -15.84
CA GLN A 334 -2.37 7.74 -16.47
C GLN A 334 -2.02 9.20 -16.15
N LYS A 335 -3.01 10.11 -16.22
CA LYS A 335 -2.80 11.55 -15.92
C LYS A 335 -2.32 11.77 -14.48
N THR A 336 -2.88 11.05 -13.52
CA THR A 336 -2.49 11.13 -12.10
C THR A 336 -1.08 10.59 -11.92
N PHE A 337 -0.80 9.41 -12.48
CA PHE A 337 0.51 8.77 -12.41
C PHE A 337 1.61 9.64 -13.03
N ASP A 338 1.38 10.19 -14.23
CA ASP A 338 2.32 11.09 -14.90
C ASP A 338 2.48 12.42 -14.14
N GLY A 339 1.44 12.88 -13.46
CA GLY A 339 1.47 14.04 -12.58
C GLY A 339 2.43 13.86 -11.40
N TRP A 340 2.43 12.69 -10.76
CA TRP A 340 3.38 12.35 -9.70
C TRP A 340 4.83 12.35 -10.23
N ILE A 341 5.05 11.69 -11.37
CA ILE A 341 6.38 11.63 -12.01
C ILE A 341 6.90 13.02 -12.36
N THR A 342 6.03 13.88 -12.89
CA THR A 342 6.38 15.26 -13.27
C THR A 342 6.81 16.08 -12.06
N GLN A 343 6.04 16.02 -10.95
CA GLN A 343 6.37 16.72 -9.71
C GLN A 343 7.67 16.18 -9.09
N ALA A 344 7.86 14.86 -9.10
CA ALA A 344 9.08 14.23 -8.61
C ALA A 344 10.33 14.67 -9.40
N ARG A 345 10.26 14.71 -10.74
CA ARG A 345 11.36 15.19 -11.59
C ARG A 345 11.68 16.66 -11.35
N ALA A 346 10.67 17.49 -11.10
CA ALA A 346 10.88 18.90 -10.81
C ALA A 346 11.66 19.13 -9.51
N ALA A 347 11.50 18.27 -8.52
CA ALA A 347 12.20 18.34 -7.23
C ALA A 347 13.68 17.90 -7.30
N ALA A 348 14.10 17.24 -8.37
CA ALA A 348 15.50 16.85 -8.60
C ALA A 348 16.36 17.93 -9.24
N ARG A 349 15.77 19.07 -9.62
CA ARG A 349 16.43 20.22 -10.22
C ARG A 349 16.76 21.25 -9.14
#